data_126376ef2f5a665107c6e806716d0504
#
_entry.id   126376ef2f5a665107c6e806716d0504
#
_cell.length_a   1.000
_cell.length_b   1.000
_cell.length_c   1.000
_cell.angle_alpha   90.00
_cell.angle_beta   90.00
_cell.angle_gamma   90.00
#
_symmetry.space_group_name_H-M   'P 1'
#
loop_
_entity.id
_entity.type
_entity.pdbx_description
1 polymer ?
#
loop_
_entity_poly.entity_id
_entity_poly.type
_entity_poly.pdbx_seq_one_letter_code
_entity_poly.pdbx_strand_id
1 'polypeptide(L)'
;VSAYDACTRIFSPEEAAQNHLYQMTHLMNCNEVVSPQTIETFSEMFHVAPNAFAPGYGLAENVCLACVASLDYRVVSLDQEAYQNNKLVLSDAEDAKQIVGLGPAVKDLTMLACNPKTMRAYKDLHIGEIFISGDSVADGYWDNPKESKKFHYKIAGYDEDFYKTGDLGFFKDGYLYLTGRIKEMLIVNGHNIYPSDLLLLIQQEIPSMASAAIGFFSFNDGQK
;
A
#
# COMPACT_ATOMS: atom_id res chain seq x y z
N VAL A 1 10.51 5.53 5.64
CA VAL A 1 10.70 4.88 6.95
C VAL A 1 9.60 5.35 7.86
N SER A 2 8.77 4.43 8.34
CA SER A 2 7.66 4.78 9.21
C SER A 2 8.13 5.34 10.55
N ALA A 3 7.28 6.14 11.20
CA ALA A 3 7.57 6.63 12.54
C ALA A 3 7.76 5.45 13.52
N TYR A 4 7.00 4.37 13.34
CA TYR A 4 7.13 3.16 14.14
C TYR A 4 8.50 2.50 14.00
N ASP A 5 8.98 2.34 12.78
CA ASP A 5 10.27 1.78 12.47
C ASP A 5 11.43 2.70 12.98
N ALA A 6 11.26 4.01 12.94
CA ALA A 6 12.20 4.94 13.56
C ALA A 6 12.26 4.74 15.09
N CYS A 7 11.12 4.58 15.75
CA CYS A 7 11.08 4.33 17.19
C CYS A 7 11.80 3.03 17.57
N THR A 8 11.62 1.95 16.83
CA THR A 8 12.31 0.67 17.13
C THR A 8 13.84 0.74 17.01
N ARG A 9 14.36 1.76 16.30
CA ARG A 9 15.81 2.01 16.17
C ARG A 9 16.37 2.99 17.19
N ILE A 10 15.54 3.93 17.65
CA ILE A 10 15.99 5.01 18.55
C ILE A 10 15.95 4.56 20.01
N PHE A 11 14.92 3.82 20.41
CA PHE A 11 14.75 3.39 21.80
C PHE A 11 15.38 2.02 22.05
N SER A 12 15.99 1.86 23.22
CA SER A 12 16.30 0.51 23.74
C SER A 12 15.02 -0.20 24.20
N PRO A 13 15.02 -1.55 24.31
CA PRO A 13 13.87 -2.28 24.85
C PRO A 13 13.47 -1.82 26.25
N GLU A 14 14.45 -1.47 27.10
CA GLU A 14 14.21 -0.99 28.46
C GLU A 14 13.52 0.38 28.47
N GLU A 15 13.93 1.28 27.58
CA GLU A 15 13.30 2.60 27.42
C GLU A 15 11.89 2.47 26.83
N ALA A 16 11.71 1.58 25.85
CA ALA A 16 10.41 1.33 25.21
C ALA A 16 9.40 0.81 26.24
N ALA A 17 9.80 -0.13 27.10
CA ALA A 17 8.95 -0.71 28.14
C ALA A 17 8.44 0.33 29.16
N GLN A 18 9.15 1.45 29.35
CA GLN A 18 8.75 2.51 30.27
C GLN A 18 7.66 3.43 29.70
N ASN A 19 7.38 3.36 28.40
CA ASN A 19 6.45 4.29 27.73
C ASN A 19 4.97 3.91 27.88
N HIS A 20 4.64 2.78 28.49
CA HIS A 20 3.28 2.35 28.81
C HIS A 20 2.29 2.38 27.64
N LEU A 21 2.76 2.07 26.40
CA LEU A 21 1.93 2.11 25.19
C LEU A 21 0.93 0.96 25.08
N TYR A 22 0.94 0.00 26.02
CA TYR A 22 0.00 -1.13 26.07
C TYR A 22 -1.49 -0.71 26.14
N GLN A 23 -1.75 0.55 26.49
CA GLN A 23 -3.12 1.11 26.50
C GLN A 23 -3.58 1.67 25.15
N MET A 24 -2.68 1.73 24.15
CA MET A 24 -3.03 2.22 22.83
C MET A 24 -3.98 1.24 22.14
N THR A 25 -5.09 1.77 21.66
CA THR A 25 -6.13 0.99 20.97
C THR A 25 -6.16 1.23 19.46
N HIS A 26 -5.60 2.36 19.00
CA HIS A 26 -5.56 2.73 17.59
C HIS A 26 -4.23 3.41 17.27
N LEU A 27 -3.45 2.75 16.43
CA LEU A 27 -2.16 3.20 15.90
C LEU A 27 -2.28 3.28 14.38
N MET A 28 -2.61 4.48 13.88
CA MET A 28 -2.83 4.68 12.46
C MET A 28 -1.50 4.69 11.69
N ASN A 29 -1.47 4.00 10.57
CA ASN A 29 -0.35 4.00 9.62
C ASN A 29 -0.88 4.24 8.21
N CYS A 30 -0.61 5.43 7.65
CA CYS A 30 -1.06 5.87 6.33
C CYS A 30 0.09 6.53 5.57
N ASN A 31 -0.09 6.71 4.26
CA ASN A 31 0.81 7.42 3.34
C ASN A 31 2.16 6.75 3.06
N GLU A 32 2.37 5.54 3.52
CA GLU A 32 3.59 4.76 3.27
C GLU A 32 3.27 3.26 3.23
N VAL A 33 4.21 2.47 2.72
CA VAL A 33 4.08 1.02 2.72
C VAL A 33 4.19 0.51 4.15
N VAL A 34 3.19 -0.26 4.57
CA VAL A 34 3.15 -0.89 5.89
C VAL A 34 3.84 -2.24 5.82
N SER A 35 4.92 -2.41 6.59
CA SER A 35 5.61 -3.68 6.71
C SER A 35 5.06 -4.50 7.89
N PRO A 36 4.70 -5.79 7.70
CA PRO A 36 4.35 -6.68 8.81
C PRO A 36 5.44 -6.72 9.87
N GLN A 37 6.70 -6.81 9.45
CA GLN A 37 7.85 -6.85 10.34
C GLN A 37 7.95 -5.59 11.23
N THR A 38 7.65 -4.41 10.69
CA THR A 38 7.61 -3.16 11.49
C THR A 38 6.55 -3.23 12.58
N ILE A 39 5.36 -3.75 12.25
CA ILE A 39 4.25 -3.91 13.21
C ILE A 39 4.65 -4.89 14.32
N GLU A 40 5.19 -6.05 13.96
CA GLU A 40 5.63 -7.08 14.89
C GLU A 40 6.71 -6.55 15.84
N THR A 41 7.79 -5.98 15.28
CA THR A 41 8.91 -5.44 16.07
C THR A 41 8.45 -4.32 17.01
N PHE A 42 7.61 -3.41 16.53
CA PHE A 42 7.07 -2.35 17.38
C PHE A 42 6.14 -2.89 18.46
N SER A 43 5.28 -3.86 18.12
CA SER A 43 4.35 -4.49 19.07
C SER A 43 5.10 -5.17 20.21
N GLU A 44 6.13 -5.94 19.89
CA GLU A 44 6.96 -6.64 20.88
C GLU A 44 7.71 -5.64 21.78
N MET A 45 8.37 -4.66 21.17
CA MET A 45 9.23 -3.71 21.87
C MET A 45 8.46 -2.76 22.79
N PHE A 46 7.29 -2.29 22.36
CA PHE A 46 6.47 -1.33 23.11
C PHE A 46 5.26 -1.96 23.80
N HIS A 47 5.14 -3.29 23.77
CA HIS A 47 4.04 -4.04 24.38
C HIS A 47 2.65 -3.59 23.89
N VAL A 48 2.53 -3.26 22.62
CA VAL A 48 1.27 -2.88 21.98
C VAL A 48 0.65 -4.11 21.31
N ALA A 49 -0.65 -4.28 21.45
CA ALA A 49 -1.35 -5.35 20.77
C ALA A 49 -1.30 -5.16 19.24
N PRO A 50 -0.93 -6.16 18.42
CA PRO A 50 -0.85 -6.02 16.97
C PRO A 50 -2.16 -5.54 16.34
N ASN A 51 -3.30 -5.91 16.89
CA ASN A 51 -4.62 -5.48 16.42
C ASN A 51 -4.95 -4.00 16.76
N ALA A 52 -4.10 -3.31 17.52
CA ALA A 52 -4.21 -1.87 17.69
C ALA A 52 -3.75 -1.08 16.45
N PHE A 53 -2.97 -1.71 15.57
CA PHE A 53 -2.60 -1.06 14.31
C PHE A 53 -3.78 -0.95 13.37
N ALA A 54 -3.92 0.24 12.79
CA ALA A 54 -4.96 0.59 11.84
C ALA A 54 -4.31 1.08 10.53
N PRO A 55 -3.71 0.18 9.75
CA PRO A 55 -3.20 0.55 8.44
C PRO A 55 -4.33 1.03 7.54
N GLY A 56 -4.09 2.10 6.79
CA GLY A 56 -5.08 2.69 5.93
C GLY A 56 -4.47 3.30 4.67
N TYR A 57 -5.32 3.56 3.70
CA TYR A 57 -4.97 4.23 2.47
C TYR A 57 -5.86 5.45 2.27
N GLY A 58 -5.26 6.50 1.77
CA GLY A 58 -5.96 7.72 1.44
C GLY A 58 -5.14 8.65 0.56
N LEU A 59 -5.79 9.71 0.11
CA LEU A 59 -5.23 10.69 -0.80
C LEU A 59 -5.96 12.02 -0.64
N ALA A 60 -5.29 13.11 -0.98
CA ALA A 60 -5.86 14.45 -0.85
C ALA A 60 -7.11 14.64 -1.72
N GLU A 61 -7.18 13.98 -2.86
CA GLU A 61 -8.31 14.02 -3.78
C GLU A 61 -9.58 13.37 -3.22
N ASN A 62 -9.46 12.63 -2.11
CA ASN A 62 -10.57 12.06 -1.34
C ASN A 62 -10.56 12.60 0.09
N VAL A 63 -10.27 13.87 0.28
CA VAL A 63 -10.11 14.56 1.57
C VAL A 63 -8.95 13.99 2.38
N CYS A 64 -8.97 12.69 2.73
CA CYS A 64 -7.92 12.03 3.49
C CYS A 64 -7.99 10.50 3.33
N LEU A 65 -8.98 9.85 3.95
CA LEU A 65 -9.03 8.40 4.14
C LEU A 65 -9.99 7.73 3.16
N ALA A 66 -9.50 6.76 2.39
CA ALA A 66 -10.30 5.96 1.48
C ALA A 66 -10.64 4.58 2.05
N CYS A 67 -9.72 3.96 2.78
CA CYS A 67 -9.98 2.71 3.52
C CYS A 67 -9.09 2.61 4.76
N VAL A 68 -9.51 1.78 5.72
CA VAL A 68 -8.77 1.54 6.96
C VAL A 68 -9.09 0.16 7.54
N ALA A 69 -8.05 -0.55 7.98
CA ALA A 69 -8.16 -1.79 8.74
C ALA A 69 -8.24 -1.46 10.23
N SER A 70 -9.44 -1.19 10.73
CA SER A 70 -9.65 -0.89 12.15
C SER A 70 -9.83 -2.17 12.95
N LEU A 71 -8.92 -2.45 13.89
CA LEU A 71 -8.94 -3.60 14.80
C LEU A 71 -8.97 -4.98 14.10
N ASP A 72 -8.77 -5.04 12.80
CA ASP A 72 -8.71 -6.26 12.00
C ASP A 72 -7.54 -6.18 11.01
N TYR A 73 -6.35 -6.24 11.55
CA TYR A 73 -5.11 -6.25 10.80
C TYR A 73 -4.95 -7.59 10.06
N ARG A 74 -4.80 -7.55 8.75
CA ARG A 74 -4.65 -8.72 7.89
C ARG A 74 -3.39 -8.65 7.05
N VAL A 75 -2.76 -9.79 6.84
CA VAL A 75 -1.64 -9.96 5.93
C VAL A 75 -2.01 -11.02 4.89
N VAL A 76 -1.67 -10.78 3.64
CA VAL A 76 -1.68 -11.81 2.60
C VAL A 76 -0.26 -12.23 2.29
N SER A 77 -0.03 -13.54 2.17
CA SER A 77 1.24 -14.13 1.77
C SER A 77 1.12 -14.69 0.37
N LEU A 78 2.00 -14.26 -0.52
CA LEU A 78 1.96 -14.56 -1.96
C LEU A 78 3.26 -15.24 -2.39
N ASP A 79 3.16 -16.16 -3.34
CA ASP A 79 4.31 -16.74 -4.00
C ASP A 79 5.16 -15.64 -4.66
N GLN A 80 6.44 -15.59 -4.31
CA GLN A 80 7.35 -14.52 -4.71
C GLN A 80 7.57 -14.46 -6.21
N GLU A 81 7.74 -15.61 -6.86
CA GLU A 81 7.98 -15.69 -8.30
C GLU A 81 6.72 -15.33 -9.10
N ALA A 82 5.56 -15.85 -8.69
CA ALA A 82 4.28 -15.49 -9.30
C ALA A 82 4.01 -13.99 -9.18
N TYR A 83 4.26 -13.39 -7.99
CA TYR A 83 4.07 -11.96 -7.75
C TYR A 83 4.93 -11.10 -8.68
N GLN A 84 6.21 -11.42 -8.89
CA GLN A 84 7.09 -10.74 -9.85
C GLN A 84 6.57 -10.82 -11.28
N ASN A 85 5.79 -11.86 -11.61
CA ASN A 85 5.12 -12.05 -12.90
C ASN A 85 3.68 -11.53 -12.92
N ASN A 86 3.29 -10.64 -12.00
CA ASN A 86 1.94 -10.06 -11.84
C ASN A 86 0.83 -11.11 -11.63
N LYS A 87 1.16 -12.24 -11.05
CA LYS A 87 0.20 -13.28 -10.67
C LYS A 87 0.09 -13.33 -9.15
N LEU A 88 -1.13 -13.33 -8.64
CA LEU A 88 -1.38 -13.46 -7.22
C LEU A 88 -1.73 -14.91 -6.89
N VAL A 89 -0.78 -15.62 -6.38
CA VAL A 89 -0.90 -17.02 -5.91
C VAL A 89 -0.61 -17.02 -4.41
N LEU A 90 -1.56 -17.47 -3.62
CA LEU A 90 -1.36 -17.59 -2.16
C LEU A 90 -0.29 -18.63 -1.86
N SER A 91 0.56 -18.37 -0.88
CA SER A 91 1.66 -19.23 -0.48
C SER A 91 1.91 -19.14 1.02
N ASP A 92 2.21 -20.28 1.64
CA ASP A 92 2.62 -20.37 3.05
C ASP A 92 4.16 -20.60 3.17
N ALA A 93 4.92 -20.39 2.08
CA ALA A 93 6.37 -20.52 2.09
C ALA A 93 7.02 -19.44 2.97
N GLU A 94 8.16 -19.74 3.59
CA GLU A 94 8.88 -18.81 4.47
C GLU A 94 9.35 -17.54 3.73
N ASP A 95 9.64 -17.66 2.44
CA ASP A 95 10.05 -16.56 1.56
C ASP A 95 8.88 -15.88 0.84
N ALA A 96 7.63 -16.20 1.20
CA ALA A 96 6.45 -15.60 0.60
C ALA A 96 6.43 -14.09 0.76
N LYS A 97 6.04 -13.39 -0.31
CA LYS A 97 5.83 -11.93 -0.27
C LYS A 97 4.62 -11.60 0.60
N GLN A 98 4.86 -10.89 1.68
CA GLN A 98 3.81 -10.43 2.59
C GLN A 98 3.36 -9.01 2.23
N ILE A 99 2.04 -8.80 2.17
CA ILE A 99 1.43 -7.49 1.94
C ILE A 99 0.34 -7.27 2.99
N VAL A 100 0.39 -6.10 3.63
CA VAL A 100 -0.59 -5.71 4.64
C VAL A 100 -1.88 -5.22 3.99
N GLY A 101 -3.01 -5.69 4.48
CA GLY A 101 -4.34 -5.22 4.10
C GLY A 101 -4.66 -3.87 4.74
N LEU A 102 -5.08 -2.93 3.92
CA LEU A 102 -5.38 -1.55 4.30
C LEU A 102 -6.84 -1.35 4.70
N GLY A 103 -7.59 -2.44 4.78
CA GLY A 103 -8.99 -2.46 5.19
C GLY A 103 -10.00 -2.30 4.06
N PRO A 104 -11.30 -2.35 4.42
CA PRO A 104 -12.39 -2.08 3.51
C PRO A 104 -12.52 -0.58 3.25
N ALA A 105 -13.17 -0.22 2.12
CA ALA A 105 -13.54 1.15 1.82
C ALA A 105 -14.32 1.78 2.98
N VAL A 106 -14.09 3.07 3.23
CA VAL A 106 -14.91 3.81 4.18
C VAL A 106 -16.37 3.90 3.67
N LYS A 107 -17.28 4.20 4.58
CA LYS A 107 -18.70 4.34 4.23
C LYS A 107 -18.90 5.34 3.09
N ASP A 108 -19.82 5.01 2.20
CA ASP A 108 -20.23 5.84 1.04
C ASP A 108 -19.10 6.08 0.00
N LEU A 109 -18.04 5.25 0.03
CA LEU A 109 -16.98 5.24 -0.98
C LEU A 109 -16.93 3.89 -1.70
N THR A 110 -16.96 3.93 -3.03
CA THR A 110 -16.72 2.77 -3.90
C THR A 110 -15.25 2.74 -4.30
N MET A 111 -14.59 1.60 -4.12
CA MET A 111 -13.21 1.38 -4.54
C MET A 111 -13.11 0.15 -5.43
N LEU A 112 -12.41 0.25 -6.55
CA LEU A 112 -12.28 -0.81 -7.54
C LEU A 112 -10.83 -0.96 -8.00
N ALA A 113 -10.35 -2.20 -8.16
CA ALA A 113 -9.16 -2.49 -8.94
C ALA A 113 -9.57 -2.76 -10.39
N CYS A 114 -9.11 -1.95 -11.32
CA CYS A 114 -9.57 -2.00 -12.71
C CYS A 114 -8.42 -2.25 -13.70
N ASN A 115 -8.77 -2.87 -14.81
CA ASN A 115 -7.89 -2.89 -15.98
C ASN A 115 -7.83 -1.47 -16.59
N PRO A 116 -6.65 -0.81 -16.62
CA PRO A 116 -6.54 0.58 -17.05
C PRO A 116 -6.76 0.80 -18.56
N LYS A 117 -6.80 -0.30 -19.35
CA LYS A 117 -7.03 -0.23 -20.81
C LYS A 117 -8.50 -0.48 -21.17
N THR A 118 -9.15 -1.42 -20.47
CA THR A 118 -10.54 -1.83 -20.79
C THR A 118 -11.57 -1.15 -19.91
N MET A 119 -11.15 -0.45 -18.84
CA MET A 119 -12.03 0.19 -17.84
C MET A 119 -13.06 -0.78 -17.26
N ARG A 120 -12.63 -2.01 -16.97
CA ARG A 120 -13.44 -3.03 -16.31
C ARG A 120 -12.83 -3.36 -14.96
N ALA A 121 -13.69 -3.47 -13.96
CA ALA A 121 -13.28 -3.91 -12.64
C ALA A 121 -12.83 -5.38 -12.68
N TYR A 122 -11.75 -5.67 -11.95
CA TYR A 122 -11.28 -7.01 -11.71
C TYR A 122 -12.03 -7.64 -10.52
N LYS A 123 -12.03 -8.95 -10.48
CA LYS A 123 -12.37 -9.72 -9.29
C LYS A 123 -11.20 -9.72 -8.32
N ASP A 124 -11.41 -10.27 -7.13
CA ASP A 124 -10.37 -10.47 -6.13
C ASP A 124 -9.12 -11.17 -6.71
N LEU A 125 -7.96 -10.87 -6.11
CA LEU A 125 -6.67 -11.43 -6.48
C LEU A 125 -6.26 -11.12 -7.94
N HIS A 126 -6.56 -9.90 -8.40
CA HIS A 126 -6.06 -9.38 -9.68
C HIS A 126 -5.51 -7.96 -9.47
N ILE A 127 -4.23 -7.77 -9.79
CA ILE A 127 -3.60 -6.45 -9.73
C ILE A 127 -4.19 -5.54 -10.81
N GLY A 128 -4.74 -4.43 -10.38
CA GLY A 128 -5.28 -3.39 -11.24
C GLY A 128 -4.97 -2.00 -10.71
N GLU A 129 -5.26 -0.99 -11.51
CA GLU A 129 -5.22 0.39 -11.04
C GLU A 129 -6.42 0.64 -10.13
N ILE A 130 -6.19 1.34 -9.03
CA ILE A 130 -7.25 1.66 -8.07
C ILE A 130 -8.02 2.88 -8.55
N PHE A 131 -9.33 2.74 -8.59
CA PHE A 131 -10.30 3.80 -8.90
C PHE A 131 -11.22 3.98 -7.70
N ILE A 132 -11.58 5.22 -7.41
CA ILE A 132 -12.47 5.57 -6.28
C ILE A 132 -13.61 6.48 -6.75
N SER A 133 -14.79 6.32 -6.16
CA SER A 133 -15.97 7.16 -6.38
C SER A 133 -16.75 7.33 -5.07
N GLY A 134 -17.27 8.50 -4.83
CA GLY A 134 -18.07 8.82 -3.64
C GLY A 134 -18.09 10.31 -3.35
N ASP A 135 -18.93 10.72 -2.42
CA ASP A 135 -19.19 12.14 -2.10
C ASP A 135 -17.97 12.89 -1.51
N SER A 136 -16.98 12.15 -1.02
CA SER A 136 -15.72 12.71 -0.51
C SER A 136 -14.65 12.92 -1.58
N VAL A 137 -14.89 12.43 -2.82
CA VAL A 137 -13.96 12.62 -3.94
C VAL A 137 -14.17 14.02 -4.53
N ALA A 138 -13.08 14.77 -4.73
CA ALA A 138 -13.13 16.09 -5.32
C ALA A 138 -13.61 16.05 -6.78
N ASP A 139 -14.17 17.17 -7.27
CA ASP A 139 -14.59 17.30 -8.68
C ASP A 139 -13.40 17.57 -9.62
N GLY A 140 -12.25 17.98 -9.10
CA GLY A 140 -11.08 18.30 -9.91
C GLY A 140 -10.05 19.16 -9.18
N TYR A 141 -9.00 19.53 -9.89
CA TYR A 141 -7.96 20.44 -9.42
C TYR A 141 -8.29 21.88 -9.82
N TRP A 142 -8.06 22.81 -8.89
CA TRP A 142 -8.27 24.23 -9.15
C TRP A 142 -7.42 24.71 -10.35
N ASP A 143 -8.05 25.38 -11.31
CA ASP A 143 -7.43 25.94 -12.53
C ASP A 143 -6.53 24.95 -13.33
N ASN A 144 -6.84 23.64 -13.22
CA ASN A 144 -6.10 22.59 -13.94
C ASN A 144 -7.02 21.57 -14.63
N PRO A 145 -7.70 21.98 -15.71
CA PRO A 145 -8.68 21.12 -16.41
C PRO A 145 -8.04 19.88 -17.05
N LYS A 146 -6.74 19.91 -17.33
CA LYS A 146 -6.03 18.77 -17.90
C LYS A 146 -5.93 17.62 -16.88
N GLU A 147 -5.49 17.91 -15.67
CA GLU A 147 -5.36 16.91 -14.61
C GLU A 147 -6.72 16.54 -14.01
N SER A 148 -7.69 17.46 -14.01
CA SER A 148 -9.06 17.22 -13.55
C SER A 148 -9.80 16.13 -14.34
N LYS A 149 -9.36 15.80 -15.55
CA LYS A 149 -9.89 14.66 -16.31
C LYS A 149 -9.74 13.32 -15.56
N LYS A 150 -8.85 13.23 -14.58
CA LYS A 150 -8.69 12.02 -13.77
C LYS A 150 -9.88 11.71 -12.87
N PHE A 151 -10.75 12.69 -12.62
CA PHE A 151 -11.95 12.53 -11.78
C PHE A 151 -13.18 12.01 -12.54
N HIS A 152 -13.11 11.87 -13.86
CA HIS A 152 -14.27 11.59 -14.71
C HIS A 152 -14.10 10.33 -15.57
N TYR A 153 -13.56 9.26 -14.97
CA TYR A 153 -13.48 7.97 -15.65
C TYR A 153 -14.77 7.16 -15.47
N LYS A 154 -15.26 6.59 -16.56
CA LYS A 154 -16.38 5.65 -16.52
C LYS A 154 -15.88 4.22 -16.47
N ILE A 155 -16.37 3.48 -15.50
CA ILE A 155 -16.06 2.05 -15.31
C ILE A 155 -17.28 1.23 -15.78
N ALA A 156 -17.05 0.20 -16.57
CA ALA A 156 -18.12 -0.62 -17.14
C ALA A 156 -18.94 -1.29 -16.02
N GLY A 157 -20.26 -1.04 -16.04
CA GLY A 157 -21.21 -1.54 -15.05
C GLY A 157 -21.49 -0.59 -13.89
N TYR A 158 -20.97 0.63 -13.94
CA TYR A 158 -21.19 1.69 -12.94
C TYR A 158 -21.64 2.98 -13.64
N ASP A 159 -22.56 3.70 -13.03
CA ASP A 159 -23.11 4.94 -13.58
C ASP A 159 -22.33 6.18 -13.13
N GLU A 160 -21.68 6.12 -11.96
CA GLU A 160 -20.89 7.19 -11.36
C GLU A 160 -19.55 7.44 -12.08
N ASP A 161 -18.99 8.61 -11.86
CA ASP A 161 -17.62 8.96 -12.25
C ASP A 161 -16.62 8.45 -11.21
N PHE A 162 -15.46 8.01 -11.67
CA PHE A 162 -14.38 7.53 -10.81
C PHE A 162 -13.13 8.38 -10.96
N TYR A 163 -12.49 8.67 -9.84
CA TYR A 163 -11.13 9.22 -9.82
C TYR A 163 -10.11 8.10 -10.04
N LYS A 164 -9.19 8.36 -10.94
CA LYS A 164 -8.08 7.49 -11.31
C LYS A 164 -6.86 7.81 -10.43
N THR A 165 -6.53 6.97 -9.46
CA THR A 165 -5.52 7.27 -8.45
C THR A 165 -4.08 7.17 -8.95
N GLY A 166 -3.80 6.28 -9.90
CA GLY A 166 -2.45 5.92 -10.33
C GLY A 166 -1.76 4.90 -9.42
N ASP A 167 -2.43 4.45 -8.37
CA ASP A 167 -1.94 3.40 -7.47
C ASP A 167 -2.36 2.03 -7.99
N LEU A 168 -1.50 1.02 -7.79
CA LEU A 168 -1.74 -0.37 -8.15
C LEU A 168 -2.04 -1.19 -6.91
N GLY A 169 -2.99 -2.10 -7.03
CA GLY A 169 -3.35 -2.98 -5.93
C GLY A 169 -4.40 -4.01 -6.35
N PHE A 170 -4.86 -4.76 -5.38
CA PHE A 170 -5.90 -5.77 -5.54
C PHE A 170 -6.78 -5.84 -4.31
N PHE A 171 -7.95 -6.46 -4.45
CA PHE A 171 -8.83 -6.78 -3.34
C PHE A 171 -8.76 -8.26 -3.01
N LYS A 172 -8.91 -8.58 -1.73
CA LYS A 172 -9.19 -9.92 -1.22
C LYS A 172 -10.09 -9.81 -0.01
N ASP A 173 -11.25 -10.50 -0.05
CA ASP A 173 -12.23 -10.52 1.04
C ASP A 173 -12.64 -9.08 1.49
N GLY A 174 -12.80 -8.17 0.53
CA GLY A 174 -13.18 -6.76 0.75
C GLY A 174 -12.07 -5.84 1.24
N TYR A 175 -10.84 -6.34 1.48
CA TYR A 175 -9.68 -5.54 1.88
C TYR A 175 -8.85 -5.11 0.68
N LEU A 176 -8.40 -3.85 0.68
CA LEU A 176 -7.43 -3.36 -0.29
C LEU A 176 -6.01 -3.77 0.12
N TYR A 177 -5.23 -4.24 -0.84
CA TYR A 177 -3.79 -4.51 -0.75
C TYR A 177 -3.09 -3.73 -1.85
N LEU A 178 -2.22 -2.77 -1.49
CA LEU A 178 -1.46 -1.99 -2.47
C LEU A 178 -0.15 -2.67 -2.81
N THR A 179 0.22 -2.59 -4.10
CA THR A 179 1.49 -3.13 -4.61
C THR A 179 2.47 -2.03 -5.00
N GLY A 180 2.00 -0.83 -5.34
CA GLY A 180 2.85 0.30 -5.67
C GLY A 180 2.14 1.36 -6.52
N ARG A 181 2.91 2.17 -7.24
CA ARG A 181 2.42 3.20 -8.15
C ARG A 181 2.80 2.93 -9.59
N ILE A 182 1.89 3.17 -10.53
CA ILE A 182 2.14 2.97 -11.97
C ILE A 182 3.36 3.75 -12.45
N LYS A 183 3.51 5.02 -12.00
CA LYS A 183 4.61 5.89 -12.43
C LYS A 183 5.96 5.54 -11.82
N GLU A 184 5.97 4.82 -10.72
CA GLU A 184 7.17 4.45 -9.97
C GLU A 184 7.65 3.04 -10.31
N MET A 185 6.77 2.20 -10.86
CA MET A 185 7.07 0.83 -11.21
C MET A 185 8.17 0.75 -12.28
N LEU A 186 9.21 0.01 -11.99
CA LEU A 186 10.29 -0.28 -12.95
C LEU A 186 9.99 -1.61 -13.67
N ILE A 187 10.30 -1.67 -14.95
CA ILE A 187 10.21 -2.92 -15.72
C ILE A 187 11.63 -3.32 -16.12
N VAL A 188 12.11 -4.43 -15.55
CA VAL A 188 13.45 -4.96 -15.84
C VAL A 188 13.30 -6.40 -16.32
N ASN A 189 13.79 -6.68 -17.52
CA ASN A 189 13.70 -8.01 -18.16
C ASN A 189 12.26 -8.59 -18.19
N GLY A 190 11.25 -7.74 -18.31
CA GLY A 190 9.86 -8.15 -18.34
C GLY A 190 9.20 -8.34 -16.96
N HIS A 191 9.95 -8.19 -15.88
CA HIS A 191 9.42 -8.28 -14.52
C HIS A 191 9.08 -6.88 -13.97
N ASN A 192 7.98 -6.78 -13.25
CA ASN A 192 7.64 -5.57 -12.52
C ASN A 192 8.40 -5.51 -11.19
N ILE A 193 9.11 -4.42 -10.99
CA ILE A 193 9.85 -4.15 -9.77
C ILE A 193 9.24 -2.90 -9.13
N TYR A 194 8.81 -3.04 -7.90
CA TYR A 194 8.26 -1.92 -7.13
C TYR A 194 9.37 -1.31 -6.26
N PRO A 195 9.63 0.00 -6.35
CA PRO A 195 10.67 0.67 -5.55
C PRO A 195 10.50 0.47 -4.04
N SER A 196 9.26 0.34 -3.56
CA SER A 196 8.98 0.04 -2.16
C SER A 196 9.58 -1.31 -1.72
N ASP A 197 9.54 -2.32 -2.58
CA ASP A 197 10.08 -3.64 -2.27
C ASP A 197 11.61 -3.62 -2.22
N LEU A 198 12.23 -2.89 -3.18
CA LEU A 198 13.68 -2.68 -3.17
C LEU A 198 14.13 -1.90 -1.94
N LEU A 199 13.37 -0.88 -1.55
CA LEU A 199 13.68 -0.08 -0.37
C LEU A 199 13.65 -0.94 0.90
N LEU A 200 12.62 -1.75 1.09
CA LEU A 200 12.52 -2.67 2.21
C LEU A 200 13.70 -3.65 2.25
N LEU A 201 14.04 -4.25 1.11
CA LEU A 201 15.18 -5.18 1.00
C LEU A 201 16.51 -4.49 1.38
N ILE A 202 16.76 -3.29 0.85
CA ILE A 202 17.98 -2.53 1.17
C ILE A 202 18.05 -2.19 2.65
N GLN A 203 16.93 -1.80 3.25
CA GLN A 203 16.87 -1.47 4.68
C GLN A 203 17.13 -2.66 5.58
N GLN A 204 16.71 -3.87 5.16
CA GLN A 204 16.98 -5.12 5.87
C GLN A 204 18.44 -5.57 5.72
N GLU A 205 18.97 -5.56 4.50
CA GLU A 205 20.31 -6.07 4.18
C GLU A 205 21.43 -5.07 4.53
N ILE A 206 21.13 -3.77 4.51
CA ILE A 206 22.12 -2.71 4.74
C ILE A 206 21.60 -1.74 5.81
N PRO A 207 21.69 -2.08 7.11
CA PRO A 207 21.13 -1.26 8.20
C PRO A 207 21.61 0.19 8.22
N SER A 208 22.84 0.45 7.75
CA SER A 208 23.39 1.81 7.64
C SER A 208 22.65 2.70 6.63
N MET A 209 21.89 2.11 5.70
CA MET A 209 21.07 2.82 4.73
C MET A 209 19.59 2.93 5.14
N ALA A 210 19.22 2.45 6.30
CA ALA A 210 17.83 2.40 6.75
C ALA A 210 17.14 3.79 6.83
N SER A 211 17.92 4.86 7.07
CA SER A 211 17.43 6.25 7.09
C SER A 211 17.82 7.07 5.85
N ALA A 212 18.46 6.45 4.86
CA ALA A 212 18.88 7.14 3.65
C ALA A 212 17.71 7.44 2.71
N ALA A 213 17.77 8.58 2.02
CA ALA A 213 16.91 8.84 0.88
C ALA A 213 17.46 8.08 -0.33
N ILE A 214 16.70 7.10 -0.83
CA ILE A 214 17.12 6.21 -1.92
C ILE A 214 16.21 6.44 -3.11
N GLY A 215 16.78 6.70 -4.27
CA GLY A 215 16.07 6.80 -5.55
C GLY A 215 16.40 5.62 -6.45
N PHE A 216 15.39 5.09 -7.14
CA PHE A 216 15.54 4.00 -8.11
C PHE A 216 15.24 4.50 -9.51
N PHE A 217 16.01 4.09 -10.47
CA PHE A 217 15.78 4.39 -11.88
C PHE A 217 16.30 3.26 -12.76
N SER A 218 15.67 3.07 -13.92
CA SER A 218 16.15 2.14 -14.93
C SER A 218 16.80 2.92 -16.08
N PHE A 219 17.84 2.37 -16.65
CA PHE A 219 18.46 2.87 -17.88
C PHE A 219 18.68 1.71 -18.84
N ASN A 220 18.64 2.00 -20.13
CA ASN A 220 18.94 1.02 -21.16
C ASN A 220 20.40 1.25 -21.60
N ASP A 221 21.26 0.28 -21.30
CA ASP A 221 22.68 0.29 -21.67
C ASP A 221 22.94 -0.23 -23.09
N GLY A 222 21.90 -0.59 -23.84
CA GLY A 222 21.99 -1.11 -25.19
C GLY A 222 22.44 -2.58 -25.28
N GLN A 223 22.64 -3.27 -24.16
CA GLN A 223 22.85 -4.70 -24.15
C GLN A 223 21.48 -5.41 -24.20
N LYS A 224 21.33 -6.33 -25.18
CA LYS A 224 20.12 -7.17 -25.33
C LYS A 224 20.23 -8.40 -24.47
#